data_fff9fbac449905d0725bbfb73e8e0e74
#
_entry.id   fff9fbac449905d0725bbfb73e8e0e74
#
_cell.length_a   1.000
_cell.length_b   1.000
_cell.length_c   1.000
_cell.angle_alpha   90.00
_cell.angle_beta   90.00
_cell.angle_gamma   90.00
#
_symmetry.space_group_name_H-M   'P 1'
#
loop_
_entity.id
_entity.type
_entity.pdbx_description
1 polymer ?
#
loop_
_entity_poly.entity_id
_entity_poly.type
_entity_poly.pdbx_seq_one_letter_code
_entity_poly.pdbx_strand_id
1 'polypeptide(L)'
;MTTPARRLSFGIKTSQIGLSYADILASWRDADAIDVFEHAWLWDHMVPLRGETTAAALEAWTLLAALAAQTSRLRLGVMVTSNRLRLPTLLAKMAATVDIVSGGRLDFGIGAGGSNTAGENPAIREFAAYGVPLVSPARAVRDLDEALRVIRRMWAAAEPFDFDGPSIHLRGAICEPKPVQRQPPILIGGWGDRALRVVAEHADIWNFPWPSAQEFAARSSVLDRYCEEIGRSPGEVTRSVQLIVRADDPAEPAASRALLGELIAAGATHFVIAPVLGGRPLSWLVDNLVGPALAGA
;
A
#
# COMPACT_ATOMS: atom_id res chain seq x y z
N MET A 1 -19.17 -5.94 -28.31
CA MET A 1 -18.69 -6.82 -27.23
C MET A 1 -18.66 -5.96 -25.99
N THR A 2 -19.55 -6.20 -25.02
CA THR A 2 -19.56 -5.50 -23.73
C THR A 2 -18.33 -5.95 -22.96
N THR A 3 -17.44 -5.03 -22.64
CA THR A 3 -16.33 -5.28 -21.71
C THR A 3 -16.95 -5.77 -20.40
N PRO A 4 -16.49 -6.90 -19.82
CA PRO A 4 -17.04 -7.34 -18.54
C PRO A 4 -16.85 -6.24 -17.51
N ALA A 5 -17.89 -5.99 -16.71
CA ALA A 5 -17.86 -4.99 -15.65
C ALA A 5 -16.62 -5.24 -14.77
N ARG A 6 -15.75 -4.24 -14.62
CA ARG A 6 -14.56 -4.34 -13.78
C ARG A 6 -15.00 -4.45 -12.33
N ARG A 7 -14.62 -5.52 -11.64
CA ARG A 7 -14.94 -5.69 -10.22
C ARG A 7 -14.26 -4.59 -9.42
N LEU A 8 -15.05 -3.80 -8.68
CA LEU A 8 -14.54 -2.80 -7.76
C LEU A 8 -14.21 -3.47 -6.41
N SER A 9 -13.08 -3.08 -5.83
CA SER A 9 -12.60 -3.54 -4.52
C SER A 9 -12.42 -2.35 -3.59
N PHE A 10 -12.95 -2.43 -2.38
CA PHE A 10 -12.90 -1.39 -1.37
C PHE A 10 -12.23 -1.86 -0.10
N GLY A 11 -11.48 -0.99 0.53
CA GLY A 11 -10.89 -1.25 1.83
C GLY A 11 -10.58 0.01 2.60
N ILE A 12 -10.13 -0.16 3.83
CA ILE A 12 -9.81 0.94 4.73
C ILE A 12 -8.31 1.10 4.91
N LYS A 13 -7.89 2.32 5.25
CA LYS A 13 -6.54 2.61 5.72
C LYS A 13 -6.61 3.32 7.05
N THR A 14 -6.05 2.70 8.07
CA THR A 14 -6.03 3.23 9.43
C THR A 14 -4.68 3.87 9.74
N SER A 15 -4.69 5.13 10.18
CA SER A 15 -3.51 5.74 10.76
C SER A 15 -3.29 5.18 12.16
N GLN A 16 -2.07 4.75 12.48
CA GLN A 16 -1.70 4.34 13.84
C GLN A 16 -1.15 5.49 14.69
N ILE A 17 -1.22 6.72 14.18
CA ILE A 17 -0.76 7.92 14.89
C ILE A 17 -1.89 8.42 15.79
N GLY A 18 -1.60 8.56 17.08
CA GLY A 18 -2.55 9.08 18.08
C GLY A 18 -3.68 8.11 18.47
N LEU A 19 -3.66 6.87 17.96
CA LEU A 19 -4.64 5.84 18.31
C LEU A 19 -4.01 4.75 19.19
N SER A 20 -4.81 4.17 20.08
CA SER A 20 -4.42 2.99 20.83
C SER A 20 -4.52 1.73 19.97
N TYR A 21 -3.82 0.66 20.37
CA TYR A 21 -3.97 -0.65 19.76
C TYR A 21 -5.43 -1.13 19.77
N ALA A 22 -6.14 -0.87 20.89
CA ALA A 22 -7.53 -1.29 21.02
C ALA A 22 -8.45 -0.59 20.01
N ASP A 23 -8.26 0.71 19.77
CA ASP A 23 -9.06 1.46 18.79
C ASP A 23 -8.80 0.99 17.36
N ILE A 24 -7.53 0.73 17.03
CA ILE A 24 -7.17 0.21 15.71
C ILE A 24 -7.74 -1.19 15.51
N LEU A 25 -7.61 -2.07 16.49
CA LEU A 25 -8.16 -3.42 16.44
C LEU A 25 -9.69 -3.42 16.31
N ALA A 26 -10.39 -2.55 17.04
CA ALA A 26 -11.82 -2.40 16.90
C ALA A 26 -12.22 -2.00 15.48
N SER A 27 -11.57 -0.99 14.89
CA SER A 27 -11.81 -0.57 13.51
C SER A 27 -11.55 -1.69 12.48
N TRP A 28 -10.51 -2.51 12.70
CA TRP A 28 -10.19 -3.61 11.80
C TRP A 28 -11.18 -4.76 11.92
N ARG A 29 -11.65 -5.07 13.13
CA ARG A 29 -12.71 -6.08 13.35
C ARG A 29 -14.05 -5.63 12.76
N ASP A 30 -14.39 -4.35 12.90
CA ASP A 30 -15.58 -3.80 12.26
C ASP A 30 -15.51 -3.94 10.74
N ALA A 31 -14.36 -3.61 10.14
CA ALA A 31 -14.14 -3.80 8.70
C ALA A 31 -14.15 -5.28 8.29
N ASP A 32 -13.60 -6.18 9.11
CA ASP A 32 -13.60 -7.64 8.87
C ASP A 32 -15.03 -8.23 8.91
N ALA A 33 -15.93 -7.59 9.64
CA ALA A 33 -17.34 -7.99 9.73
C ALA A 33 -18.24 -7.38 8.62
N ILE A 34 -17.75 -6.40 7.86
CA ILE A 34 -18.52 -5.72 6.80
C ILE A 34 -18.05 -6.25 5.43
N ASP A 35 -18.84 -7.06 4.77
CA ASP A 35 -18.48 -7.82 3.56
C ASP A 35 -17.95 -6.96 2.40
N VAL A 36 -18.41 -5.74 2.27
CA VAL A 36 -18.00 -4.84 1.19
C VAL A 36 -16.54 -4.38 1.29
N PHE A 37 -15.95 -4.40 2.49
CA PHE A 37 -14.53 -4.15 2.64
C PHE A 37 -13.73 -5.44 2.44
N GLU A 38 -12.82 -5.43 1.48
CA GLU A 38 -12.02 -6.59 1.10
C GLU A 38 -10.59 -6.53 1.65
N HIS A 39 -10.10 -5.33 1.99
CA HIS A 39 -8.73 -5.13 2.45
C HIS A 39 -8.60 -4.01 3.49
N ALA A 40 -7.54 -4.10 4.31
CA ALA A 40 -7.20 -3.08 5.30
C ALA A 40 -5.68 -2.81 5.32
N TRP A 41 -5.33 -1.55 5.54
CA TRP A 41 -3.96 -1.05 5.40
C TRP A 41 -3.52 -0.21 6.59
N LEU A 42 -2.22 -0.29 6.91
CA LEU A 42 -1.52 0.59 7.85
C LEU A 42 -0.60 1.56 7.11
N TRP A 43 -0.07 2.55 7.81
CA TRP A 43 1.01 3.42 7.36
C TRP A 43 2.36 2.85 7.81
N ASP A 44 3.46 3.28 7.20
CA ASP A 44 4.82 2.93 7.66
C ASP A 44 5.57 4.15 8.22
N HIS A 45 4.86 4.99 8.95
CA HIS A 45 5.48 6.13 9.64
C HIS A 45 5.68 5.82 11.11
N MET A 46 6.90 6.06 11.60
CA MET A 46 7.32 5.81 12.97
C MET A 46 7.12 7.02 13.89
N VAL A 47 6.84 8.18 13.29
CA VAL A 47 6.54 9.44 14.00
C VAL A 47 5.42 10.18 13.29
N PRO A 48 4.67 11.05 13.98
CA PRO A 48 3.69 11.90 13.34
C PRO A 48 4.31 12.80 12.27
N LEU A 49 3.75 12.80 11.07
CA LEU A 49 4.22 13.65 9.98
C LEU A 49 3.80 15.11 10.16
N ARG A 50 2.72 15.34 10.86
CA ARG A 50 2.13 16.67 11.15
C ARG A 50 1.65 16.71 12.60
N GLY A 51 1.48 17.92 13.13
CA GLY A 51 0.97 18.12 14.48
C GLY A 51 2.01 17.84 15.56
N GLU A 52 1.57 17.34 16.70
CA GLU A 52 2.41 17.08 17.86
C GLU A 52 3.40 15.96 17.60
N THR A 53 4.68 16.24 17.78
CA THR A 53 5.77 15.30 17.44
C THR A 53 5.90 14.14 18.42
N THR A 54 5.29 14.28 19.61
CA THR A 54 5.31 13.30 20.70
C THR A 54 4.08 12.39 20.71
N ALA A 55 3.12 12.59 19.78
CA ALA A 55 1.98 11.70 19.69
C ALA A 55 2.44 10.27 19.38
N ALA A 56 1.79 9.29 20.01
CA ALA A 56 2.12 7.89 19.84
C ALA A 56 1.99 7.46 18.38
N ALA A 57 2.93 6.65 17.90
CA ALA A 57 2.89 6.00 16.59
C ALA A 57 3.34 4.55 16.77
N LEU A 58 2.47 3.59 16.49
CA LEU A 58 2.80 2.17 16.57
C LEU A 58 3.55 1.73 15.31
N GLU A 59 4.56 0.88 15.46
CA GLU A 59 5.33 0.35 14.33
C GLU A 59 4.46 -0.56 13.47
N ALA A 60 4.49 -0.35 12.15
CA ALA A 60 3.53 -0.90 11.21
C ALA A 60 3.56 -2.43 11.10
N TRP A 61 4.73 -3.04 10.94
CA TRP A 61 4.82 -4.48 10.70
C TRP A 61 4.55 -5.32 11.95
N THR A 62 4.98 -4.82 13.12
CA THR A 62 4.64 -5.43 14.42
C THR A 62 3.14 -5.38 14.67
N LEU A 63 2.53 -4.21 14.40
CA LEU A 63 1.08 -4.03 14.51
C LEU A 63 0.32 -4.90 13.49
N LEU A 64 0.79 -4.97 12.25
CA LEU A 64 0.16 -5.77 11.19
C LEU A 64 0.11 -7.25 11.57
N ALA A 65 1.19 -7.79 12.16
CA ALA A 65 1.21 -9.18 12.62
C ALA A 65 0.14 -9.45 13.70
N ALA A 66 -0.02 -8.52 14.64
CA ALA A 66 -1.04 -8.61 15.69
C ALA A 66 -2.46 -8.54 15.10
N LEU A 67 -2.72 -7.63 14.15
CA LEU A 67 -4.01 -7.49 13.48
C LEU A 67 -4.32 -8.69 12.57
N ALA A 68 -3.31 -9.24 11.90
CA ALA A 68 -3.44 -10.46 11.09
C ALA A 68 -3.97 -11.65 11.89
N ALA A 69 -3.50 -11.80 13.14
CA ALA A 69 -3.95 -12.86 14.05
C ALA A 69 -5.37 -12.62 14.64
N GLN A 70 -5.91 -11.41 14.52
CA GLN A 70 -7.19 -11.00 15.12
C GLN A 70 -8.30 -10.75 14.11
N THR A 71 -8.01 -10.91 12.81
CA THR A 71 -8.95 -10.80 11.69
C THR A 71 -8.94 -12.10 10.90
N SER A 72 -9.98 -12.35 10.10
CA SER A 72 -10.16 -13.63 9.42
C SER A 72 -10.36 -13.55 7.91
N ARG A 73 -10.87 -12.42 7.40
CA ARG A 73 -11.31 -12.30 6.01
C ARG A 73 -10.55 -11.26 5.21
N LEU A 74 -10.32 -10.09 5.78
CA LEU A 74 -9.66 -8.98 5.08
C LEU A 74 -8.26 -9.36 4.60
N ARG A 75 -7.95 -9.04 3.35
CA ARG A 75 -6.56 -8.91 2.92
C ARG A 75 -5.93 -7.74 3.68
N LEU A 76 -4.64 -7.82 3.94
CA LEU A 76 -4.01 -6.85 4.84
C LEU A 76 -2.60 -6.49 4.37
N GLY A 77 -2.18 -5.27 4.67
CA GLY A 77 -0.86 -4.81 4.28
C GLY A 77 -0.46 -3.46 4.87
N VAL A 78 0.72 -3.04 4.51
CA VAL A 78 1.24 -1.70 4.80
C VAL A 78 1.25 -0.89 3.50
N MET A 79 0.63 0.28 3.49
CA MET A 79 0.54 1.14 2.31
C MET A 79 1.20 2.50 2.56
N VAL A 80 2.43 2.64 2.15
CA VAL A 80 3.38 1.65 1.67
C VAL A 80 4.56 1.55 2.61
N THR A 81 5.12 0.35 2.73
CA THR A 81 6.37 0.14 3.46
C THR A 81 7.48 0.98 2.82
N SER A 82 8.21 1.71 3.63
CA SER A 82 9.40 2.40 3.18
C SER A 82 10.56 1.42 2.97
N ASN A 83 11.04 1.30 1.73
CA ASN A 83 12.23 0.48 1.42
C ASN A 83 13.52 0.94 2.13
N ARG A 84 13.47 2.06 2.86
CA ARG A 84 14.61 2.65 3.55
C ARG A 84 14.70 2.29 5.03
N LEU A 85 13.60 1.84 5.64
CA LEU A 85 13.52 1.61 7.08
C LEU A 85 13.93 0.20 7.50
N ARG A 86 13.98 -0.76 6.55
CA ARG A 86 14.33 -2.17 6.83
C ARG A 86 15.20 -2.73 5.72
N LEU A 87 16.08 -3.67 6.08
CA LEU A 87 16.82 -4.45 5.07
C LEU A 87 15.83 -5.28 4.24
N PRO A 88 15.95 -5.34 2.92
CA PRO A 88 15.04 -6.10 2.05
C PRO A 88 14.91 -7.59 2.43
N THR A 89 15.99 -8.22 2.87
CA THR A 89 15.96 -9.61 3.33
C THR A 89 15.17 -9.80 4.62
N LEU A 90 15.34 -8.88 5.59
CA LEU A 90 14.55 -8.87 6.82
C LEU A 90 13.07 -8.61 6.51
N LEU A 91 12.80 -7.64 5.64
CA LEU A 91 11.42 -7.30 5.22
C LEU A 91 10.74 -8.48 4.52
N ALA A 92 11.45 -9.21 3.64
CA ALA A 92 10.94 -10.43 3.01
C ALA A 92 10.59 -11.51 4.05
N LYS A 93 11.41 -11.64 5.10
CA LYS A 93 11.17 -12.59 6.20
C LYS A 93 9.97 -12.17 7.06
N MET A 94 9.85 -10.89 7.39
CA MET A 94 8.69 -10.35 8.11
C MET A 94 7.40 -10.56 7.31
N ALA A 95 7.42 -10.26 6.02
CA ALA A 95 6.28 -10.47 5.13
C ALA A 95 5.85 -11.95 5.05
N ALA A 96 6.79 -12.89 4.91
CA ALA A 96 6.49 -14.31 4.95
C ALA A 96 5.83 -14.73 6.27
N THR A 97 6.31 -14.19 7.39
CA THR A 97 5.73 -14.47 8.72
C THR A 97 4.29 -13.93 8.82
N VAL A 98 4.04 -12.69 8.40
CA VAL A 98 2.69 -12.10 8.41
C VAL A 98 1.75 -12.87 7.47
N ASP A 99 2.24 -13.28 6.31
CA ASP A 99 1.45 -14.07 5.37
C ASP A 99 1.03 -15.43 5.97
N ILE A 100 1.92 -16.09 6.69
CA ILE A 100 1.63 -17.34 7.41
C ILE A 100 0.62 -17.08 8.53
N VAL A 101 0.83 -16.07 9.38
CA VAL A 101 -0.07 -15.73 10.50
C VAL A 101 -1.48 -15.40 10.00
N SER A 102 -1.56 -14.72 8.85
CA SER A 102 -2.85 -14.37 8.24
C SER A 102 -3.49 -15.50 7.43
N GLY A 103 -2.82 -16.63 7.21
CA GLY A 103 -3.32 -17.72 6.34
C GLY A 103 -3.34 -17.33 4.86
N GLY A 104 -2.37 -16.54 4.39
CA GLY A 104 -2.23 -16.15 2.97
C GLY A 104 -3.03 -14.91 2.57
N ARG A 105 -3.28 -13.97 3.50
CA ARG A 105 -4.03 -12.73 3.23
C ARG A 105 -3.16 -11.49 3.05
N LEU A 106 -1.83 -11.61 3.08
CA LEU A 106 -0.94 -10.46 2.91
C LEU A 106 -0.99 -9.92 1.49
N ASP A 107 -1.15 -8.60 1.34
CA ASP A 107 -0.77 -7.80 0.19
C ASP A 107 0.47 -6.97 0.57
N PHE A 108 1.58 -7.22 -0.12
CA PHE A 108 2.86 -6.62 0.22
C PHE A 108 3.00 -5.22 -0.40
N GLY A 109 2.68 -4.19 0.38
CA GLY A 109 2.80 -2.81 -0.08
C GLY A 109 4.19 -2.22 0.18
N ILE A 110 4.84 -1.65 -0.85
CA ILE A 110 6.17 -1.05 -0.75
C ILE A 110 6.31 0.21 -1.62
N GLY A 111 7.21 1.10 -1.24
CA GLY A 111 7.59 2.29 -1.99
C GLY A 111 9.06 2.64 -1.78
N ALA A 112 9.56 3.58 -2.56
CA ALA A 112 10.98 3.99 -2.52
C ALA A 112 11.41 4.58 -1.16
N GLY A 113 10.45 5.01 -0.33
CA GLY A 113 10.69 5.67 0.94
C GLY A 113 11.02 7.15 0.80
N GLY A 114 11.43 7.78 1.89
CA GLY A 114 11.82 9.18 1.91
C GLY A 114 13.08 9.46 1.10
N SER A 115 13.12 10.61 0.48
CA SER A 115 14.25 11.09 -0.30
C SER A 115 14.55 12.56 0.03
N ASN A 116 15.73 13.04 -0.36
CA ASN A 116 16.17 14.41 -0.12
C ASN A 116 15.62 15.39 -1.18
N THR A 117 14.33 15.30 -1.50
CA THR A 117 13.68 16.30 -2.36
C THR A 117 13.64 17.67 -1.70
N ALA A 118 13.82 18.73 -2.50
CA ALA A 118 13.66 20.09 -2.01
C ALA A 118 12.20 20.35 -1.55
N GLY A 119 12.05 21.11 -0.46
CA GLY A 119 10.76 21.44 0.14
C GLY A 119 10.51 20.74 1.47
N GLU A 120 9.36 21.00 2.09
CA GLU A 120 8.95 20.36 3.34
C GLU A 120 8.61 18.88 3.08
N ASN A 121 9.57 18.01 3.35
CA ASN A 121 9.37 16.57 3.33
C ASN A 121 9.29 16.06 4.77
N PRO A 122 8.11 15.63 5.25
CA PRO A 122 7.94 15.12 6.61
C PRO A 122 8.86 13.93 6.94
N ALA A 123 9.26 13.15 5.93
CA ALA A 123 10.17 12.02 6.11
C ALA A 123 11.60 12.45 6.52
N ILE A 124 12.01 13.69 6.28
CA ILE A 124 13.34 14.18 6.69
C ILE A 124 13.51 14.07 8.20
N ARG A 125 12.51 14.53 8.97
CA ARG A 125 12.53 14.46 10.43
C ARG A 125 12.52 13.01 10.92
N GLU A 126 11.66 12.18 10.35
CA GLU A 126 11.54 10.78 10.68
C GLU A 126 12.88 10.04 10.47
N PHE A 127 13.49 10.19 9.30
CA PHE A 127 14.73 9.53 8.96
C PHE A 127 15.90 9.99 9.83
N ALA A 128 15.97 11.29 10.14
CA ALA A 128 16.97 11.82 11.06
C ALA A 128 16.81 11.24 12.47
N ALA A 129 15.57 11.13 12.97
CA ALA A 129 15.28 10.57 14.29
C ALA A 129 15.68 9.09 14.44
N TYR A 130 15.62 8.33 13.34
CA TYR A 130 15.98 6.90 13.32
C TYR A 130 17.36 6.62 12.71
N GLY A 131 18.16 7.64 12.44
CA GLY A 131 19.51 7.49 11.88
C GLY A 131 19.54 6.91 10.47
N VAL A 132 18.45 7.06 9.71
CA VAL A 132 18.33 6.56 8.33
C VAL A 132 18.82 7.65 7.36
N PRO A 133 19.85 7.39 6.53
CA PRO A 133 20.36 8.40 5.62
C PRO A 133 19.36 8.66 4.50
N LEU A 134 19.12 9.94 4.19
CA LEU A 134 18.39 10.34 3.00
C LEU A 134 19.25 10.18 1.75
N VAL A 135 18.62 9.78 0.67
CA VAL A 135 19.25 9.61 -0.64
C VAL A 135 18.50 10.39 -1.72
N SER A 136 19.11 10.59 -2.88
CA SER A 136 18.40 11.21 -4.01
C SER A 136 17.20 10.38 -4.46
N PRO A 137 16.14 10.99 -5.01
CA PRO A 137 14.97 10.25 -5.51
C PRO A 137 15.34 9.17 -6.53
N ALA A 138 16.30 9.47 -7.40
CA ALA A 138 16.78 8.51 -8.40
C ALA A 138 17.44 7.28 -7.75
N ARG A 139 18.21 7.48 -6.67
CA ARG A 139 18.79 6.37 -5.92
C ARG A 139 17.74 5.59 -5.17
N ALA A 140 16.80 6.25 -4.50
CA ALA A 140 15.73 5.58 -3.77
C ALA A 140 14.91 4.63 -4.66
N VAL A 141 14.63 5.03 -5.91
CA VAL A 141 13.92 4.18 -6.87
C VAL A 141 14.78 3.01 -7.38
N ARG A 142 16.09 3.22 -7.61
CA ARG A 142 16.99 2.09 -7.97
C ARG A 142 17.14 1.09 -6.82
N ASP A 143 17.27 1.59 -5.59
CA ASP A 143 17.35 0.75 -4.39
C ASP A 143 16.04 -0.04 -4.20
N LEU A 144 14.88 0.52 -4.56
CA LEU A 144 13.58 -0.18 -4.56
C LEU A 144 13.54 -1.32 -5.58
N ASP A 145 13.96 -1.08 -6.81
CA ASP A 145 14.03 -2.10 -7.87
C ASP A 145 14.91 -3.29 -7.44
N GLU A 146 16.10 -3.00 -6.94
CA GLU A 146 17.02 -4.03 -6.44
C GLU A 146 16.43 -4.81 -5.26
N ALA A 147 15.79 -4.12 -4.31
CA ALA A 147 15.13 -4.73 -3.17
C ALA A 147 14.01 -5.68 -3.59
N LEU A 148 13.20 -5.30 -4.56
CA LEU A 148 12.11 -6.14 -5.08
C LEU A 148 12.63 -7.43 -5.72
N ARG A 149 13.73 -7.39 -6.46
CA ARG A 149 14.40 -8.59 -7.00
C ARG A 149 14.85 -9.52 -5.89
N VAL A 150 15.46 -8.97 -4.83
CA VAL A 150 15.89 -9.74 -3.65
C VAL A 150 14.68 -10.34 -2.95
N ILE A 151 13.64 -9.56 -2.66
CA ILE A 151 12.44 -10.01 -1.95
C ILE A 151 11.75 -11.15 -2.70
N ARG A 152 11.52 -10.99 -4.00
CA ARG A 152 10.93 -12.07 -4.83
C ARG A 152 11.80 -13.33 -4.81
N ARG A 153 13.11 -13.19 -4.87
CA ARG A 153 14.03 -14.32 -4.82
C ARG A 153 14.04 -15.00 -3.44
N MET A 154 13.96 -14.23 -2.34
CA MET A 154 13.80 -14.76 -0.98
C MET A 154 12.55 -15.66 -0.85
N TRP A 155 11.43 -15.25 -1.44
CA TRP A 155 10.21 -16.05 -1.40
C TRP A 155 10.22 -17.26 -2.33
N ALA A 156 10.94 -17.19 -3.46
CA ALA A 156 10.90 -18.22 -4.51
C ALA A 156 12.01 -19.29 -4.37
N ALA A 157 13.21 -18.92 -3.91
CA ALA A 157 14.37 -19.82 -3.92
C ALA A 157 14.20 -20.97 -2.94
N ALA A 158 14.30 -22.20 -3.43
CA ALA A 158 14.25 -23.41 -2.60
C ALA A 158 15.58 -23.65 -1.85
N GLU A 159 16.69 -23.21 -2.42
CA GLU A 159 18.03 -23.36 -1.89
C GLU A 159 18.63 -22.01 -1.53
N PRO A 160 19.63 -21.97 -0.60
CA PRO A 160 20.40 -20.77 -0.34
C PRO A 160 21.01 -20.20 -1.63
N PHE A 161 20.99 -18.86 -1.76
CA PHE A 161 21.49 -18.18 -2.95
C PHE A 161 22.40 -17.00 -2.60
N ASP A 162 23.28 -16.69 -3.53
CA ASP A 162 24.09 -15.48 -3.51
C ASP A 162 23.44 -14.40 -4.38
N PHE A 163 23.61 -13.14 -4.03
CA PHE A 163 23.16 -12.00 -4.81
C PHE A 163 24.24 -10.91 -4.77
N ASP A 164 24.63 -10.41 -5.95
CA ASP A 164 25.59 -9.31 -6.09
C ASP A 164 24.96 -8.23 -6.97
N GLY A 165 24.37 -7.24 -6.31
CA GLY A 165 23.78 -6.06 -6.93
C GLY A 165 24.56 -4.79 -6.64
N PRO A 166 24.12 -3.64 -7.15
CA PRO A 166 24.77 -2.35 -6.94
C PRO A 166 24.84 -1.90 -5.47
N SER A 167 23.88 -2.29 -4.64
CA SER A 167 23.76 -1.85 -3.24
C SER A 167 23.59 -3.02 -2.26
N ILE A 168 23.15 -4.19 -2.74
CA ILE A 168 22.86 -5.36 -1.90
C ILE A 168 23.81 -6.50 -2.28
N HIS A 169 24.54 -7.01 -1.29
CA HIS A 169 25.41 -8.16 -1.45
C HIS A 169 25.03 -9.22 -0.43
N LEU A 170 24.65 -10.41 -0.88
CA LEU A 170 24.19 -11.50 -0.03
C LEU A 170 25.00 -12.76 -0.30
N ARG A 171 25.21 -13.57 0.75
CA ARG A 171 25.82 -14.90 0.65
C ARG A 171 24.95 -15.90 1.40
N GLY A 172 24.54 -16.97 0.71
CA GLY A 172 23.71 -18.02 1.28
C GLY A 172 22.34 -17.53 1.78
N ALA A 173 21.75 -16.52 1.15
CA ALA A 173 20.47 -15.97 1.57
C ALA A 173 19.34 -17.00 1.39
N ILE A 174 18.49 -17.12 2.41
CA ILE A 174 17.33 -18.03 2.41
C ILE A 174 16.20 -17.45 3.23
N CYS A 175 14.96 -17.76 2.85
CA CYS A 175 13.75 -17.43 3.61
C CYS A 175 12.96 -18.71 3.87
N GLU A 176 13.07 -19.27 5.08
CA GLU A 176 12.23 -20.38 5.55
C GLU A 176 11.60 -20.02 6.90
N PRO A 177 10.29 -20.31 7.10
CA PRO A 177 9.37 -20.84 6.10
C PRO A 177 9.04 -19.85 4.98
N LYS A 178 8.60 -20.37 3.83
CA LYS A 178 8.08 -19.57 2.73
C LYS A 178 6.72 -18.95 3.10
N PRO A 179 6.29 -17.87 2.46
CA PRO A 179 4.90 -17.41 2.58
C PRO A 179 3.91 -18.51 2.11
N VAL A 180 2.69 -18.49 2.64
CA VAL A 180 1.59 -19.39 2.21
C VAL A 180 1.24 -19.11 0.74
N GLN A 181 1.13 -17.85 0.38
CA GLN A 181 1.02 -17.42 -1.00
C GLN A 181 2.38 -17.66 -1.67
N ARG A 182 2.41 -18.38 -2.78
CA ARG A 182 3.66 -18.62 -3.51
C ARG A 182 4.44 -17.32 -3.80
N GLN A 183 3.71 -16.27 -4.10
CA GLN A 183 4.18 -14.90 -4.22
C GLN A 183 3.08 -13.97 -3.69
N PRO A 184 3.21 -13.37 -2.51
CA PRO A 184 2.27 -12.34 -2.05
C PRO A 184 2.16 -11.23 -3.09
N PRO A 185 0.95 -10.76 -3.42
CA PRO A 185 0.76 -9.65 -4.36
C PRO A 185 1.55 -8.42 -3.91
N ILE A 186 2.25 -7.79 -4.84
CA ILE A 186 3.07 -6.61 -4.58
C ILE A 186 2.32 -5.35 -4.98
N LEU A 187 2.01 -4.50 -4.00
CA LEU A 187 1.51 -3.17 -4.23
C LEU A 187 2.68 -2.17 -4.20
N ILE A 188 2.84 -1.38 -5.27
CA ILE A 188 3.86 -0.33 -5.32
C ILE A 188 3.19 1.05 -5.38
N GLY A 189 3.57 1.92 -4.45
CA GLY A 189 3.18 3.33 -4.43
C GLY A 189 4.19 4.21 -5.17
N GLY A 190 3.69 5.14 -5.98
CA GLY A 190 4.52 6.11 -6.69
C GLY A 190 3.91 6.55 -8.03
N TRP A 191 4.36 7.71 -8.55
CA TRP A 191 3.78 8.30 -9.77
C TRP A 191 4.81 8.89 -10.73
N GLY A 192 6.07 9.08 -10.31
CA GLY A 192 7.14 9.58 -11.19
C GLY A 192 7.54 8.53 -12.24
N ASP A 193 8.04 8.97 -13.39
CA ASP A 193 8.37 8.10 -14.52
C ASP A 193 9.29 6.92 -14.15
N ARG A 194 10.33 7.18 -13.34
CA ARG A 194 11.22 6.11 -12.87
C ARG A 194 10.49 5.11 -11.97
N ALA A 195 9.59 5.59 -11.10
CA ALA A 195 8.81 4.72 -10.24
C ALA A 195 7.82 3.88 -11.05
N LEU A 196 7.17 4.46 -12.07
CA LEU A 196 6.25 3.73 -12.94
C LEU A 196 6.93 2.64 -13.76
N ARG A 197 8.22 2.77 -14.11
CA ARG A 197 8.99 1.66 -14.72
C ARG A 197 9.17 0.50 -13.75
N VAL A 198 9.46 0.78 -12.47
CA VAL A 198 9.53 -0.25 -11.41
C VAL A 198 8.16 -0.88 -11.17
N VAL A 199 7.09 -0.09 -11.21
CA VAL A 199 5.70 -0.59 -11.15
C VAL A 199 5.42 -1.54 -12.30
N ALA A 200 5.74 -1.15 -13.54
CA ALA A 200 5.52 -1.98 -14.73
C ALA A 200 6.26 -3.33 -14.62
N GLU A 201 7.47 -3.36 -14.07
CA GLU A 201 8.27 -4.57 -13.94
C GLU A 201 7.81 -5.48 -12.79
N HIS A 202 7.42 -4.90 -11.64
CA HIS A 202 7.27 -5.68 -10.41
C HIS A 202 5.87 -5.69 -9.78
N ALA A 203 4.99 -4.70 -10.06
CA ALA A 203 3.76 -4.57 -9.30
C ALA A 203 2.62 -5.46 -9.81
N ASP A 204 1.85 -6.01 -8.88
CA ASP A 204 0.52 -6.58 -9.14
C ASP A 204 -0.56 -5.52 -8.93
N ILE A 205 -0.28 -4.51 -8.07
CA ILE A 205 -1.16 -3.38 -7.78
C ILE A 205 -0.32 -2.10 -7.82
N TRP A 206 -0.75 -1.12 -8.61
CA TRP A 206 -0.18 0.23 -8.59
C TRP A 206 -1.06 1.15 -7.75
N ASN A 207 -0.51 1.77 -6.71
CA ASN A 207 -1.23 2.72 -5.90
C ASN A 207 -0.84 4.17 -6.24
N PHE A 208 -1.84 4.94 -6.68
CA PHE A 208 -1.72 6.38 -6.92
C PHE A 208 -2.20 7.15 -5.68
N PRO A 209 -1.35 7.97 -5.05
CA PRO A 209 -1.65 8.54 -3.73
C PRO A 209 -2.54 9.80 -3.76
N TRP A 210 -2.75 10.42 -4.93
CA TRP A 210 -3.46 11.69 -5.04
C TRP A 210 -4.84 11.50 -5.67
N PRO A 211 -5.90 12.06 -5.07
CA PRO A 211 -7.26 11.88 -5.57
C PRO A 211 -7.61 12.86 -6.70
N SER A 212 -6.87 12.81 -7.81
CA SER A 212 -7.16 13.55 -9.05
C SER A 212 -7.39 12.55 -10.18
N ALA A 213 -8.64 12.47 -10.68
CA ALA A 213 -8.98 11.56 -11.78
C ALA A 213 -8.21 11.89 -13.06
N GLN A 214 -7.98 13.16 -13.35
CA GLN A 214 -7.20 13.61 -14.50
C GLN A 214 -5.73 13.17 -14.41
N GLU A 215 -5.08 13.43 -13.27
CA GLU A 215 -3.68 13.01 -13.06
C GLU A 215 -3.56 11.50 -13.02
N PHE A 216 -4.50 10.81 -12.37
CA PHE A 216 -4.54 9.36 -12.34
C PHE A 216 -4.63 8.78 -13.76
N ALA A 217 -5.54 9.26 -14.61
CA ALA A 217 -5.68 8.83 -16.00
C ALA A 217 -4.38 9.06 -16.80
N ALA A 218 -3.78 10.26 -16.66
CA ALA A 218 -2.53 10.59 -17.35
C ALA A 218 -1.38 9.68 -16.90
N ARG A 219 -1.24 9.41 -15.61
CA ARG A 219 -0.20 8.51 -15.07
C ARG A 219 -0.46 7.05 -15.39
N SER A 220 -1.75 6.63 -15.42
CA SER A 220 -2.15 5.29 -15.84
C SER A 220 -1.74 5.01 -17.30
N SER A 221 -1.97 5.97 -18.21
CA SER A 221 -1.54 5.82 -19.61
C SER A 221 -0.01 5.74 -19.78
N VAL A 222 0.75 6.43 -18.91
CA VAL A 222 2.22 6.28 -18.89
C VAL A 222 2.63 4.88 -18.42
N LEU A 223 1.95 4.36 -17.41
CA LEU A 223 2.17 3.00 -16.93
C LEU A 223 1.84 1.95 -17.99
N ASP A 224 0.72 2.12 -18.71
CA ASP A 224 0.32 1.23 -19.81
C ASP A 224 1.44 1.11 -20.85
N ARG A 225 1.98 2.25 -21.29
CA ARG A 225 3.11 2.28 -22.23
C ARG A 225 4.34 1.55 -21.69
N TYR A 226 4.70 1.74 -20.41
CA TYR A 226 5.85 1.05 -19.83
C TYR A 226 5.63 -0.45 -19.67
N CYS A 227 4.41 -0.91 -19.42
CA CYS A 227 4.08 -2.33 -19.48
C CYS A 227 4.27 -2.89 -20.90
N GLU A 228 3.75 -2.19 -21.92
CA GLU A 228 3.88 -2.58 -23.33
C GLU A 228 5.36 -2.62 -23.78
N GLU A 229 6.19 -1.63 -23.37
CA GLU A 229 7.62 -1.59 -23.67
C GLU A 229 8.38 -2.87 -23.22
N ILE A 230 7.90 -3.52 -22.14
CA ILE A 230 8.50 -4.75 -21.60
C ILE A 230 7.70 -6.02 -21.98
N GLY A 231 6.69 -5.92 -22.84
CA GLY A 231 5.85 -7.04 -23.26
C GLY A 231 4.87 -7.56 -22.22
N ARG A 232 4.54 -6.75 -21.21
CA ARG A 232 3.55 -7.06 -20.17
C ARG A 232 2.20 -6.46 -20.50
N SER A 233 1.11 -7.22 -20.30
CA SER A 233 -0.22 -6.65 -20.47
C SER A 233 -0.53 -5.59 -19.40
N PRO A 234 -0.94 -4.35 -19.77
CA PRO A 234 -1.32 -3.33 -18.80
C PRO A 234 -2.43 -3.77 -17.84
N GLY A 235 -3.32 -4.67 -18.27
CA GLY A 235 -4.40 -5.21 -17.47
C GLY A 235 -3.97 -6.14 -16.33
N GLU A 236 -2.70 -6.59 -16.32
CA GLU A 236 -2.14 -7.37 -15.20
C GLU A 236 -1.84 -6.53 -13.96
N VAL A 237 -1.82 -5.21 -14.08
CA VAL A 237 -1.56 -4.31 -12.95
C VAL A 237 -2.88 -3.66 -12.51
N THR A 238 -3.37 -4.01 -11.33
CA THR A 238 -4.56 -3.40 -10.74
C THR A 238 -4.33 -1.91 -10.44
N ARG A 239 -5.29 -1.08 -10.81
CA ARG A 239 -5.25 0.38 -10.61
C ARG A 239 -5.87 0.76 -9.27
N SER A 240 -5.04 1.19 -8.34
CA SER A 240 -5.41 1.54 -6.97
C SER A 240 -5.29 3.04 -6.69
N VAL A 241 -6.24 3.59 -5.94
CA VAL A 241 -6.22 4.99 -5.47
C VAL A 241 -6.53 5.08 -3.99
N GLN A 242 -6.02 6.15 -3.34
CA GLN A 242 -6.34 6.47 -1.96
C GLN A 242 -7.30 7.66 -1.89
N LEU A 243 -8.29 7.59 -1.00
CA LEU A 243 -9.24 8.64 -0.70
C LEU A 243 -9.23 8.94 0.79
N ILE A 244 -9.19 10.22 1.16
CA ILE A 244 -9.46 10.63 2.54
C ILE A 244 -10.91 11.07 2.56
N VAL A 245 -11.74 10.45 3.40
CA VAL A 245 -13.17 10.74 3.51
C VAL A 245 -13.49 11.26 4.91
N ARG A 246 -14.03 12.47 4.99
CA ARG A 246 -14.36 13.17 6.24
C ARG A 246 -15.87 13.13 6.47
N ALA A 247 -16.31 12.33 7.40
CA ALA A 247 -17.72 12.20 7.73
C ALA A 247 -18.27 13.38 8.59
N ASP A 248 -17.38 14.18 9.15
CA ASP A 248 -17.71 15.38 9.94
C ASP A 248 -18.04 16.62 9.07
N ASP A 249 -17.70 16.59 7.78
CA ASP A 249 -18.07 17.64 6.81
C ASP A 249 -19.36 17.24 6.07
N PRO A 250 -20.46 18.02 6.17
CA PRO A 250 -21.72 17.69 5.49
C PRO A 250 -21.63 17.66 3.95
N ALA A 251 -20.69 18.38 3.34
CA ALA A 251 -20.51 18.42 1.89
C ALA A 251 -19.67 17.23 1.36
N GLU A 252 -18.88 16.62 2.22
CA GLU A 252 -17.91 15.57 1.86
C GLU A 252 -18.53 14.34 1.17
N PRO A 253 -19.68 13.79 1.63
CA PRO A 253 -20.22 12.59 0.99
C PRO A 253 -20.57 12.78 -0.50
N ALA A 254 -21.07 13.95 -0.87
CA ALA A 254 -21.39 14.25 -2.26
C ALA A 254 -20.12 14.45 -3.11
N ALA A 255 -19.14 15.18 -2.57
CA ALA A 255 -17.87 15.41 -3.22
C ALA A 255 -17.06 14.09 -3.39
N SER A 256 -17.01 13.27 -2.35
CA SER A 256 -16.34 11.97 -2.40
C SER A 256 -16.99 11.00 -3.38
N ARG A 257 -18.33 10.98 -3.48
CA ARG A 257 -19.04 10.17 -4.50
C ARG A 257 -18.74 10.64 -5.92
N ALA A 258 -18.74 11.94 -6.15
CA ALA A 258 -18.41 12.50 -7.47
C ALA A 258 -16.99 12.10 -7.89
N LEU A 259 -16.00 12.33 -7.01
CA LEU A 259 -14.62 11.96 -7.25
C LEU A 259 -14.45 10.45 -7.45
N LEU A 260 -15.13 9.63 -6.66
CA LEU A 260 -15.11 8.17 -6.81
C LEU A 260 -15.61 7.74 -8.18
N GLY A 261 -16.73 8.33 -8.65
CA GLY A 261 -17.28 8.09 -10.00
C GLY A 261 -16.29 8.48 -11.12
N GLU A 262 -15.65 9.64 -10.99
CA GLU A 262 -14.60 10.08 -11.93
C GLU A 262 -13.39 9.13 -11.95
N LEU A 263 -12.93 8.64 -10.80
CA LEU A 263 -11.83 7.70 -10.69
C LEU A 263 -12.18 6.32 -11.27
N ILE A 264 -13.42 5.84 -11.05
CA ILE A 264 -13.93 4.60 -11.68
C ILE A 264 -13.95 4.76 -13.20
N ALA A 265 -14.49 5.87 -13.70
CA ALA A 265 -14.49 6.16 -15.14
C ALA A 265 -13.07 6.27 -15.74
N ALA A 266 -12.10 6.77 -14.96
CA ALA A 266 -10.68 6.80 -15.31
C ALA A 266 -9.97 5.45 -15.22
N GLY A 267 -10.65 4.38 -14.77
CA GLY A 267 -10.14 3.02 -14.75
C GLY A 267 -9.59 2.52 -13.41
N ALA A 268 -9.78 3.25 -12.32
CA ALA A 268 -9.48 2.76 -10.97
C ALA A 268 -10.46 1.64 -10.59
N THR A 269 -9.95 0.60 -9.95
CA THR A 269 -10.75 -0.56 -9.52
C THR A 269 -10.50 -0.98 -8.07
N HIS A 270 -9.45 -0.45 -7.43
CA HIS A 270 -9.07 -0.75 -6.06
C HIS A 270 -9.01 0.55 -5.26
N PHE A 271 -9.89 0.70 -4.27
CA PHE A 271 -10.10 1.93 -3.53
C PHE A 271 -9.74 1.77 -2.07
N VAL A 272 -8.80 2.58 -1.60
CA VAL A 272 -8.33 2.59 -0.22
C VAL A 272 -8.83 3.85 0.46
N ILE A 273 -9.77 3.69 1.39
CA ILE A 273 -10.42 4.81 2.09
C ILE A 273 -9.71 5.03 3.42
N ALA A 274 -9.18 6.23 3.64
CA ALA A 274 -8.69 6.68 4.94
C ALA A 274 -9.80 7.50 5.62
N PRO A 275 -10.59 6.88 6.54
CA PRO A 275 -11.76 7.52 7.09
C PRO A 275 -11.43 8.44 8.26
N VAL A 276 -12.07 9.61 8.30
CA VAL A 276 -12.15 10.51 9.45
C VAL A 276 -13.61 10.57 9.87
N LEU A 277 -14.02 9.67 10.78
CA LEU A 277 -15.44 9.39 11.01
C LEU A 277 -16.10 10.32 12.03
N GLY A 278 -15.34 11.04 12.88
CA GLY A 278 -15.94 11.95 13.86
C GLY A 278 -16.89 11.23 14.84
N GLY A 279 -16.59 9.98 15.21
CA GLY A 279 -17.43 9.15 16.08
C GLY A 279 -18.54 8.35 15.37
N ARG A 280 -18.66 8.44 14.06
CA ARG A 280 -19.63 7.63 13.29
C ARG A 280 -19.11 6.19 13.10
N PRO A 281 -20.00 5.20 13.00
CA PRO A 281 -19.59 3.82 12.71
C PRO A 281 -19.03 3.67 11.29
N LEU A 282 -18.23 2.64 11.05
CA LEU A 282 -17.64 2.37 9.75
C LEU A 282 -18.68 2.07 8.65
N SER A 283 -19.85 1.54 9.03
CA SER A 283 -21.00 1.34 8.14
C SER A 283 -21.48 2.63 7.47
N TRP A 284 -21.22 3.79 8.06
CA TRP A 284 -21.52 5.08 7.43
C TRP A 284 -20.84 5.22 6.05
N LEU A 285 -19.63 4.71 5.88
CA LEU A 285 -18.96 4.69 4.57
C LEU A 285 -19.70 3.82 3.56
N VAL A 286 -20.26 2.70 4.01
CA VAL A 286 -21.05 1.81 3.16
C VAL A 286 -22.28 2.54 2.66
N ASP A 287 -23.05 3.15 3.56
CA ASP A 287 -24.32 3.81 3.24
C ASP A 287 -24.14 5.05 2.38
N ASN A 288 -23.05 5.81 2.59
CA ASN A 288 -22.89 7.12 2.00
C ASN A 288 -21.89 7.17 0.83
N LEU A 289 -21.06 6.16 0.63
CA LEU A 289 -20.03 6.17 -0.42
C LEU A 289 -19.99 4.87 -1.21
N VAL A 290 -19.73 3.73 -0.56
CA VAL A 290 -19.42 2.48 -1.25
C VAL A 290 -20.66 1.85 -1.88
N GLY A 291 -21.77 1.76 -1.16
CA GLY A 291 -23.03 1.22 -1.66
C GLY A 291 -23.54 1.97 -2.89
N PRO A 292 -23.65 3.32 -2.85
CA PRO A 292 -23.99 4.11 -4.03
C PRO A 292 -23.05 3.90 -5.23
N ALA A 293 -21.74 3.73 -5.00
CA ALA A 293 -20.78 3.48 -6.08
C ALA A 293 -20.98 2.10 -6.73
N LEU A 294 -21.25 1.08 -5.92
CA LEU A 294 -21.52 -0.29 -6.41
C LEU A 294 -22.85 -0.37 -7.16
N ALA A 295 -23.85 0.43 -6.77
CA ALA A 295 -25.15 0.48 -7.45
C ALA A 295 -25.11 1.21 -8.81
N GLY A 296 -24.08 2.04 -9.04
CA GLY A 296 -23.89 2.82 -10.28
C GLY A 296 -22.84 2.23 -11.25
N ALA A 297 -22.14 1.18 -10.85
CA ALA A 297 -21.12 0.50 -11.64
C ALA A 297 -21.68 -0.76 -12.31
#